data_a21e628dae9270f14fbb27fb56bc4ac1
#
_entry.id   a21e628dae9270f14fbb27fb56bc4ac1
#
_cell.length_a   1.000
_cell.length_b   1.000
_cell.length_c   1.000
_cell.angle_alpha   90.00
_cell.angle_beta   90.00
_cell.angle_gamma   90.00
#
_symmetry.space_group_name_H-M   'P 1'
#
loop_
_entity.id
_entity.type
_entity.pdbx_description
1 polymer ?
#
loop_
_entity_poly.entity_id
_entity_poly.type
_entity_poly.pdbx_seq_one_letter_code
_entity_poly.pdbx_strand_id
1 'polypeptide(L)'
;MEVKVAYPENLDKRTIYKMVKSAEVQKMIDAAGSELEVVAYVIYEDNDAKTGEVKEAVTIMTADGELFGTISQTFIREFKDMIKAFDGDVGNIKVITGTSKNNREYVTCSVA
;
A
#
# COMPACT_ATOMS: atom_id res chain seq x y z
N MET A 1 10.18 12.82 -1.16
CA MET A 1 9.28 11.84 -0.52
C MET A 1 8.58 12.50 0.65
N GLU A 2 7.28 12.44 0.69
CA GLU A 2 6.50 13.00 1.79
C GLU A 2 5.55 11.93 2.36
N VAL A 3 5.73 11.59 3.62
CA VAL A 3 4.87 10.61 4.30
C VAL A 3 3.58 11.28 4.74
N LYS A 4 2.44 10.75 4.27
CA LYS A 4 1.11 11.26 4.60
C LYS A 4 0.50 10.53 5.79
N VAL A 5 0.66 9.20 5.82
CA VAL A 5 0.11 8.36 6.88
C VAL A 5 1.13 7.28 7.20
N ALA A 6 1.34 7.01 8.46
CA ALA A 6 2.16 5.90 8.94
C ALA A 6 1.45 5.23 10.11
N TYR A 7 1.32 3.92 10.06
CA TYR A 7 0.64 3.14 11.10
C TYR A 7 1.50 1.94 11.48
N PRO A 8 1.62 1.59 12.74
CA PRO A 8 1.07 2.29 13.91
C PRO A 8 1.77 3.64 14.16
N GLU A 9 1.20 4.48 15.02
CA GLU A 9 1.74 5.82 15.31
C GLU A 9 3.19 5.81 15.79
N ASN A 10 3.58 4.74 16.49
CA ASN A 10 4.94 4.59 17.00
C ASN A 10 5.90 3.91 16.00
N LEU A 11 5.51 3.80 14.74
CA LEU A 11 6.37 3.22 13.70
C LEU A 11 7.64 4.07 13.58
N ASP A 12 8.81 3.43 13.73
CA ASP A 12 10.06 4.18 13.76
C ASP A 12 10.50 4.64 12.37
N LYS A 13 11.36 5.64 12.36
CA LYS A 13 11.85 6.26 11.11
C LYS A 13 12.63 5.28 10.23
N ARG A 14 13.35 4.35 10.82
CA ARG A 14 14.12 3.35 10.07
C ARG A 14 13.20 2.37 9.34
N THR A 15 12.15 1.95 10.01
CA THR A 15 11.14 1.06 9.41
C THR A 15 10.41 1.78 8.28
N ILE A 16 10.02 3.03 8.50
CA ILE A 16 9.37 3.85 7.45
C ILE A 16 10.30 3.98 6.24
N TYR A 17 11.57 4.26 6.45
CA TYR A 17 12.54 4.39 5.37
C TYR A 17 12.65 3.10 4.56
N LYS A 18 12.73 1.95 5.24
CA LYS A 18 12.77 0.64 4.58
C LYS A 18 11.51 0.38 3.75
N MET A 19 10.36 0.72 4.30
CA MET A 19 9.08 0.52 3.59
C MET A 19 8.98 1.36 2.32
N VAL A 20 9.64 2.51 2.30
CA VAL A 20 9.61 3.41 1.13
C VAL A 20 10.72 3.09 0.13
N LYS A 21 11.91 2.77 0.60
CA LYS A 21 13.12 2.72 -0.24
C LYS A 21 13.72 1.33 -0.44
N SER A 22 13.29 0.32 0.32
CA SER A 22 13.90 -1.01 0.25
C SER A 22 13.64 -1.70 -1.08
N ALA A 23 14.66 -2.38 -1.60
CA ALA A 23 14.51 -3.26 -2.75
C ALA A 23 13.71 -4.53 -2.43
N GLU A 24 13.45 -4.80 -1.15
CA GLU A 24 12.66 -5.95 -0.70
C GLU A 24 11.15 -5.72 -0.84
N VAL A 25 10.72 -4.51 -1.17
CA VAL A 25 9.30 -4.22 -1.38
C VAL A 25 8.83 -4.92 -2.65
N GLN A 26 7.90 -5.84 -2.50
CA GLN A 26 7.32 -6.62 -3.59
C GLN A 26 6.16 -5.83 -4.21
N LYS A 27 5.84 -6.15 -5.45
CA LYS A 27 4.67 -5.56 -6.11
C LYS A 27 3.39 -6.12 -5.50
N MET A 28 2.46 -5.26 -5.13
CA MET A 28 1.19 -5.67 -4.54
C MET A 28 0.43 -6.64 -5.44
N ILE A 29 0.50 -6.44 -6.75
CA ILE A 29 -0.19 -7.31 -7.72
C ILE A 29 0.28 -8.76 -7.64
N ASP A 30 1.52 -9.00 -7.22
CA ASP A 30 2.05 -10.36 -7.06
C ASP A 30 1.38 -11.11 -5.90
N ALA A 31 0.71 -10.39 -5.00
CA ALA A 31 -0.06 -10.98 -3.91
C ALA A 31 -1.54 -11.18 -4.26
N ALA A 32 -1.94 -10.93 -5.51
CA ALA A 32 -3.34 -11.04 -5.93
C ALA A 32 -3.88 -12.45 -5.65
N GLY A 33 -5.08 -12.51 -5.08
CA GLY A 33 -5.72 -13.74 -4.66
C GLY A 33 -5.38 -14.18 -3.24
N SER A 34 -4.45 -13.50 -2.59
CA SER A 34 -4.01 -13.83 -1.22
C SER A 34 -4.62 -12.89 -0.20
N GLU A 35 -4.72 -13.37 1.03
CA GLU A 35 -5.01 -12.53 2.18
C GLU A 35 -3.70 -12.11 2.84
N LEU A 36 -3.64 -10.85 3.25
CA LEU A 36 -2.48 -10.30 3.96
C LEU A 36 -2.91 -9.78 5.33
N GLU A 37 -2.23 -10.22 6.36
CA GLU A 37 -2.40 -9.68 7.71
C GLU A 37 -1.53 -8.43 7.84
N VAL A 38 -2.16 -7.26 7.77
CA VAL A 38 -1.47 -5.98 7.75
C VAL A 38 -1.17 -5.54 9.18
N VAL A 39 0.11 -5.41 9.53
CA VAL A 39 0.54 -4.94 10.85
C VAL A 39 1.08 -3.52 10.82
N ALA A 40 1.50 -3.04 9.63
CA ALA A 40 1.99 -1.68 9.46
C ALA A 40 1.80 -1.24 8.02
N TYR A 41 1.67 0.07 7.81
CA TYR A 41 1.60 0.63 6.45
C TYR A 41 2.09 2.08 6.46
N VAL A 42 2.51 2.52 5.26
CA VAL A 42 2.91 3.91 5.03
C VAL A 42 2.29 4.34 3.70
N ILE A 43 1.57 5.47 3.73
CA ILE A 43 1.10 6.13 2.51
C ILE A 43 1.94 7.37 2.32
N TYR A 44 2.54 7.53 1.15
CA TYR A 44 3.46 8.62 0.89
C TYR A 44 3.33 9.13 -0.54
N GLU A 45 3.83 10.34 -0.76
CA GLU A 45 3.92 10.93 -2.09
C GLU A 45 5.38 10.94 -2.55
N ASP A 46 5.59 10.66 -3.81
CA ASP A 46 6.91 10.69 -4.42
C ASP A 46 6.84 11.40 -5.76
N ASN A 47 7.92 12.10 -6.11
CA ASN A 47 8.03 12.79 -7.38
C ASN A 47 8.67 11.88 -8.43
N ASP A 48 8.00 11.77 -9.59
CA ASP A 48 8.62 11.12 -10.74
C ASP A 48 9.67 12.09 -11.31
N ALA A 49 10.93 11.67 -11.29
CA ALA A 49 12.04 12.49 -11.78
C ALA A 49 11.94 12.82 -13.28
N LYS A 50 11.25 11.98 -14.04
CA LYS A 50 11.11 12.16 -15.51
C LYS A 50 9.99 13.11 -15.89
N THR A 51 8.86 13.04 -15.18
CA THR A 51 7.65 13.80 -15.54
C THR A 51 7.37 14.94 -14.59
N GLY A 52 8.01 14.96 -13.41
CA GLY A 52 7.71 15.93 -12.35
C GLY A 52 6.37 15.69 -11.66
N GLU A 53 5.65 14.64 -12.02
CA GLU A 53 4.37 14.32 -11.41
C GLU A 53 4.55 13.81 -9.98
N VAL A 54 3.64 14.22 -9.11
CA VAL A 54 3.54 13.71 -7.75
C VAL A 54 2.59 12.52 -7.75
N LYS A 55 3.08 11.35 -7.33
CA LYS A 55 2.27 10.14 -7.26
C LYS A 55 2.19 9.66 -5.83
N GLU A 56 0.99 9.29 -5.42
CA GLU A 56 0.75 8.66 -4.12
C GLU A 56 1.04 7.17 -4.22
N ALA A 57 1.68 6.64 -3.19
CA ALA A 57 2.02 5.23 -3.09
C ALA A 57 1.71 4.71 -1.71
N VAL A 58 1.53 3.41 -1.59
CA VAL A 58 1.35 2.75 -0.30
C VAL A 58 2.28 1.54 -0.23
N THR A 59 2.89 1.34 0.93
CA THR A 59 3.60 0.11 1.27
C THR A 59 2.97 -0.46 2.53
N ILE A 60 2.67 -1.75 2.51
CA ILE A 60 2.18 -2.46 3.70
C ILE A 60 3.21 -3.47 4.16
N MET A 61 3.19 -3.76 5.47
CA MET A 61 3.99 -4.80 6.08
C MET A 61 3.05 -5.85 6.66
N THR A 62 3.32 -7.11 6.35
CA THR A 62 2.55 -8.23 6.87
C THR A 62 3.11 -8.72 8.19
N ALA A 63 2.33 -9.55 8.90
CA ALA A 63 2.72 -10.09 10.21
C ALA A 63 4.00 -10.93 10.13
N ASP A 64 4.29 -11.54 8.98
CA ASP A 64 5.52 -12.32 8.77
C ASP A 64 6.68 -11.48 8.21
N GLY A 65 6.51 -10.16 8.16
CA GLY A 65 7.59 -9.23 7.81
C GLY A 65 7.74 -8.95 6.31
N GLU A 66 6.85 -9.46 5.47
CA GLU A 66 6.90 -9.16 4.03
C GLU A 66 6.39 -7.76 3.74
N LEU A 67 6.97 -7.13 2.72
CA LEU A 67 6.59 -5.80 2.28
C LEU A 67 5.98 -5.85 0.88
N PHE A 68 4.85 -5.18 0.71
CA PHE A 68 4.17 -5.06 -0.58
C PHE A 68 3.82 -3.60 -0.84
N GLY A 69 4.06 -3.14 -2.06
CA GLY A 69 3.80 -1.75 -2.43
C GLY A 69 3.06 -1.61 -3.74
N THR A 70 2.33 -0.51 -3.89
CA THR A 70 1.63 -0.20 -5.13
C THR A 70 1.41 1.30 -5.27
N ILE A 71 1.30 1.75 -6.52
CA ILE A 71 0.86 3.10 -6.86
C ILE A 71 -0.56 3.11 -7.43
N SER A 72 -1.25 1.97 -7.39
CA SER A 72 -2.62 1.87 -7.88
C SER A 72 -3.55 2.80 -7.10
N GLN A 73 -4.14 3.77 -7.78
CA GLN A 73 -5.04 4.73 -7.14
C GLN A 73 -6.31 4.05 -6.64
N THR A 74 -6.76 3.00 -7.31
CA THR A 74 -7.92 2.21 -6.88
C THR A 74 -7.62 1.52 -5.55
N PHE A 75 -6.45 0.87 -5.44
CA PHE A 75 -6.02 0.24 -4.19
C PHE A 75 -5.94 1.25 -3.06
N ILE A 76 -5.26 2.37 -3.31
CA ILE A 76 -5.02 3.41 -2.29
C ILE A 76 -6.34 3.98 -1.79
N ARG A 77 -7.29 4.25 -2.69
CA ARG A 77 -8.61 4.76 -2.33
C ARG A 77 -9.38 3.78 -1.43
N GLU A 78 -9.43 2.52 -1.82
CA GLU A 78 -10.10 1.48 -1.02
C GLU A 78 -9.42 1.29 0.33
N PHE A 79 -8.08 1.31 0.33
CA PHE A 79 -7.30 1.17 1.57
C PHE A 79 -7.54 2.35 2.52
N LYS A 80 -7.62 3.58 2.00
CA LYS A 80 -7.95 4.76 2.82
C LYS A 80 -9.34 4.66 3.44
N ASP A 81 -10.31 4.13 2.69
CA ASP A 81 -11.65 3.90 3.22
C ASP A 81 -11.63 2.91 4.37
N MET A 82 -10.83 1.85 4.27
CA MET A 82 -10.64 0.89 5.37
C MET A 82 -10.00 1.53 6.59
N ILE A 83 -8.99 2.39 6.39
CA ILE A 83 -8.33 3.11 7.48
C ILE A 83 -9.35 3.93 8.27
N LYS A 84 -10.24 4.62 7.57
CA LYS A 84 -11.33 5.39 8.21
C LYS A 84 -12.32 4.49 8.95
N ALA A 85 -12.72 3.40 8.31
CA ALA A 85 -13.73 2.50 8.86
C ALA A 85 -13.25 1.79 10.13
N PHE A 86 -11.95 1.49 10.22
CA PHE A 86 -11.37 0.69 11.28
C PHE A 86 -10.42 1.47 12.20
N ASP A 87 -10.47 2.80 12.14
CA ASP A 87 -9.64 3.69 12.97
C ASP A 87 -8.14 3.35 12.90
N GLY A 88 -7.68 2.98 11.71
CA GLY A 88 -6.27 2.70 11.44
C GLY A 88 -5.90 1.22 11.38
N ASP A 89 -6.53 0.37 12.16
CA ASP A 89 -6.21 -1.06 12.20
C ASP A 89 -7.05 -1.81 11.14
N VAL A 90 -6.49 -1.91 9.93
CA VAL A 90 -7.21 -2.53 8.80
C VAL A 90 -7.27 -4.06 8.90
N GLY A 91 -6.42 -4.66 9.72
CA GLY A 91 -6.42 -6.11 9.91
C GLY A 91 -6.09 -6.89 8.65
N ASN A 92 -6.86 -7.93 8.37
CA ASN A 92 -6.65 -8.76 7.20
C ASN A 92 -7.33 -8.16 5.98
N ILE A 93 -6.60 -8.04 4.89
CA ILE A 93 -7.13 -7.58 3.60
C ILE A 93 -6.96 -8.67 2.56
N LYS A 94 -7.80 -8.65 1.55
CA LYS A 94 -7.66 -9.49 0.38
C LYS A 94 -7.19 -8.65 -0.78
N VAL A 95 -6.11 -9.09 -1.45
CA VAL A 95 -5.59 -8.42 -2.63
C VAL A 95 -6.29 -9.01 -3.85
N ILE A 96 -6.92 -8.16 -4.63
CA ILE A 96 -7.68 -8.59 -5.81
C ILE A 96 -7.27 -7.76 -7.02
N THR A 97 -7.53 -8.30 -8.20
CA THR A 97 -7.32 -7.59 -9.46
C THR A 97 -8.66 -7.33 -10.13
N GLY A 98 -8.69 -6.30 -10.95
CA GLY A 98 -9.82 -5.98 -11.79
C GLY A 98 -9.34 -5.55 -13.16
N THR A 99 -10.27 -5.42 -14.10
CA THR A 99 -9.96 -4.96 -15.45
C THR A 99 -10.76 -3.69 -15.73
N SER A 100 -10.04 -2.63 -16.13
CA SER A 100 -10.67 -1.37 -16.48
C SER A 100 -11.34 -1.42 -17.85
N LYS A 101 -12.11 -0.39 -18.18
CA LYS A 101 -12.78 -0.26 -19.48
C LYS A 101 -11.81 -0.33 -20.66
N ASN A 102 -10.54 0.00 -20.44
CA ASN A 102 -9.49 -0.03 -21.44
C ASN A 102 -8.69 -1.34 -21.45
N ASN A 103 -9.24 -2.41 -20.86
CA ASN A 103 -8.59 -3.71 -20.72
C ASN A 103 -7.25 -3.66 -19.95
N ARG A 104 -7.09 -2.66 -19.08
CA ARG A 104 -5.91 -2.60 -18.21
C ARG A 104 -6.21 -3.28 -16.88
N GLU A 105 -5.33 -4.19 -16.50
CA GLU A 105 -5.41 -4.82 -15.20
C GLU A 105 -4.96 -3.84 -14.12
N TYR A 106 -5.69 -3.78 -13.03
CA TYR A 106 -5.31 -3.00 -11.86
C TYR A 106 -5.44 -3.84 -10.60
N VAL A 107 -4.67 -3.47 -9.58
CA VAL A 107 -4.76 -4.11 -8.27
C VAL A 107 -5.63 -3.25 -7.35
N THR A 108 -6.44 -3.91 -6.54
CA THR A 108 -7.23 -3.27 -5.50
C THR A 108 -7.28 -4.18 -4.28
N CYS A 109 -8.06 -3.81 -3.27
CA CYS A 109 -8.19 -4.61 -2.06
C CYS A 109 -9.61 -4.58 -1.52
N SER A 110 -9.91 -5.55 -0.69
CA SER A 110 -11.15 -5.60 0.07
C SER A 110 -10.87 -6.14 1.46
N VAL A 111 -11.85 -6.00 2.35
CA VAL A 111 -11.81 -6.63 3.66
C VAL A 111 -11.83 -8.14 3.47
N ALA A 112 -10.94 -8.82 4.15
CA ALA A 112 -10.89 -10.28 4.09
C ALA A 112 -12.01 -10.93 4.91
#